data_de0c19f49d6e7f1d8288ab1c8ac6ee6a
#
_entry.id   de0c19f49d6e7f1d8288ab1c8ac6ee6a
#
_cell.length_a   1.000
_cell.length_b   1.000
_cell.length_c   1.000
_cell.angle_alpha   90.00
_cell.angle_beta   90.00
_cell.angle_gamma   90.00
#
_symmetry.space_group_name_H-M   'P 1'
#
loop_
_entity.id
_entity.type
_entity.pdbx_description
1 polymer ?
#
loop_
_entity_poly.entity_id
_entity_poly.type
_entity_poly.pdbx_seq_one_letter_code
_entity_poly.pdbx_strand_id
1 'polypeptide(L)' 'MNPKQFFDTVCMMRNAQKDYFKTRAAGSLAEAKRLEKLIDNEISRVKEIKRNEPSLFKDSGL' A
#
# COMPACT_ATOMS: atom_id res chain seq x y z
N MET A 1 3.47 0.63 -10.41
CA MET A 1 2.01 0.75 -10.64
C MET A 1 1.69 2.14 -11.13
N ASN A 2 0.69 2.24 -11.99
CA ASN A 2 0.19 3.57 -12.29
C ASN A 2 -0.79 3.98 -11.18
N PRO A 3 -1.20 5.25 -11.13
CA PRO A 3 -2.06 5.72 -10.03
C PRO A 3 -3.36 4.95 -9.90
N LYS A 4 -3.96 4.56 -11.02
CA LYS A 4 -5.21 3.82 -10.95
C LYS A 4 -5.00 2.44 -10.35
N GLN A 5 -3.94 1.76 -10.78
CA GLN A 5 -3.64 0.45 -10.23
C GLN A 5 -3.35 0.53 -8.74
N PHE A 6 -2.64 1.55 -8.33
CA PHE A 6 -2.34 1.72 -6.92
C PHE A 6 -3.63 1.94 -6.12
N PHE A 7 -4.49 2.80 -6.60
CA PHE A 7 -5.76 3.06 -5.93
C PHE A 7 -6.59 1.80 -5.83
N ASP A 8 -6.70 1.07 -6.94
CA ASP A 8 -7.48 -0.17 -6.97
C ASP A 8 -6.91 -1.19 -5.97
N THR A 9 -5.59 -1.28 -5.91
CA THR A 9 -4.95 -2.22 -4.99
C THR A 9 -5.24 -1.84 -3.55
N VAL A 10 -5.19 -0.55 -3.23
CA VAL A 10 -5.51 -0.09 -1.88
C VAL A 10 -6.95 -0.44 -1.53
N CYS A 11 -7.87 -0.24 -2.46
CA CYS A 11 -9.27 -0.56 -2.23
C CYS A 11 -9.46 -2.05 -1.96
N MET A 12 -8.79 -2.89 -2.73
CA MET A 12 -8.87 -4.33 -2.52
C MET A 12 -8.30 -4.72 -1.17
N MET A 13 -7.20 -4.09 -0.78
CA MET A 13 -6.61 -4.36 0.52
C MET A 13 -7.58 -4.00 1.65
N ARG A 14 -8.21 -2.82 1.55
CA ARG A 14 -9.15 -2.39 2.57
C ARG A 14 -10.36 -3.34 2.63
N ASN A 15 -10.83 -3.79 1.49
CA ASN A 15 -11.94 -4.73 1.47
C ASN A 15 -11.56 -6.05 2.11
N ALA A 16 -10.37 -6.55 1.83
CA ALA A 16 -9.91 -7.78 2.44
C ALA A 16 -9.78 -7.64 3.94
N GLN A 17 -9.30 -6.50 4.40
CA GLN A 17 -9.21 -6.23 5.83
C GLN A 17 -10.58 -6.23 6.49
N LYS A 18 -11.55 -5.59 5.85
CA LYS A 18 -12.91 -5.57 6.39
C LYS A 18 -13.51 -6.97 6.44
N ASP A 19 -13.29 -7.76 5.40
CA ASP A 19 -13.77 -9.13 5.38
C ASP A 19 -13.17 -9.93 6.52
N TYR A 20 -11.89 -9.75 6.76
CA TYR A 20 -11.26 -10.46 7.84
C TYR A 20 -11.86 -10.08 9.20
N PHE A 21 -12.14 -8.80 9.40
CA PHE A 21 -12.75 -8.37 10.66
C PHE A 21 -14.12 -8.95 10.85
N LYS A 22 -14.86 -9.17 9.76
CA LYS A 22 -16.19 -9.74 9.85
C LYS A 22 -16.16 -11.24 10.06
N THR A 23 -15.35 -11.93 9.27
CA THR A 23 -15.43 -13.39 9.23
C THR A 23 -14.26 -14.07 9.89
N ARG A 24 -13.16 -13.36 10.09
CA ARG A 24 -11.92 -13.91 10.62
C ARG A 24 -11.42 -15.07 9.76
N ALA A 25 -11.75 -15.07 8.48
CA ALA A 25 -11.34 -16.13 7.58
C ALA A 25 -9.86 -15.98 7.27
N ALA A 26 -9.14 -17.09 7.32
CA ALA A 26 -7.71 -17.07 7.06
C ALA A 26 -7.42 -16.59 5.64
N GLY A 27 -8.31 -16.90 4.69
CA GLY A 27 -8.13 -16.46 3.33
C GLY A 27 -8.15 -14.95 3.20
N SER A 28 -9.04 -14.29 3.93
CA SER A 28 -9.11 -12.83 3.90
C SER A 28 -7.87 -12.21 4.51
N LEU A 29 -7.35 -12.81 5.57
CA LEU A 29 -6.13 -12.30 6.19
C LEU A 29 -4.94 -12.44 5.24
N ALA A 30 -4.82 -13.60 4.59
CA ALA A 30 -3.73 -13.82 3.65
C ALA A 30 -3.80 -12.84 2.48
N GLU A 31 -5.01 -12.60 1.99
CA GLU A 31 -5.20 -11.67 0.89
C GLU A 31 -4.81 -10.26 1.31
N ALA A 32 -5.25 -9.84 2.50
CA ALA A 32 -4.90 -8.52 2.99
C ALA A 32 -3.40 -8.36 3.13
N LYS A 33 -2.73 -9.35 3.68
CA LYS A 33 -1.27 -9.26 3.85
C LYS A 33 -0.53 -9.24 2.53
N ARG A 34 -1.00 -10.01 1.55
CA ARG A 34 -0.40 -10.00 0.23
C ARG A 34 -0.51 -8.63 -0.41
N LEU A 35 -1.70 -8.03 -0.31
CA LEU A 35 -1.92 -6.71 -0.90
C LEU A 35 -1.17 -5.63 -0.14
N GLU A 36 -1.07 -5.75 1.18
CA GLU A 36 -0.28 -4.81 1.98
C GLU A 36 1.17 -4.82 1.52
N LYS A 37 1.70 -6.00 1.25
CA LYS A 37 3.08 -6.11 0.81
C LYS A 37 3.29 -5.46 -0.55
N LEU A 38 2.34 -5.64 -1.46
CA LEU A 38 2.41 -5.00 -2.76
C LEU A 38 2.44 -3.47 -2.62
N ILE A 39 1.59 -2.95 -1.75
CA ILE A 39 1.52 -1.52 -1.53
C ILE A 39 2.79 -1.01 -0.87
N ASP A 40 3.30 -1.74 0.12
CA ASP A 40 4.54 -1.35 0.78
C ASP A 40 5.71 -1.32 -0.20
N ASN A 41 5.76 -2.31 -1.09
CA ASN A 41 6.82 -2.34 -2.11
C ASN A 41 6.71 -1.14 -3.04
N GLU A 42 5.49 -0.78 -3.40
CA GLU A 42 5.29 0.35 -4.29
C GLU A 42 5.66 1.66 -3.59
N ILE A 43 5.29 1.80 -2.34
CA ILE A 43 5.64 2.99 -1.57
C ILE A 43 7.15 3.10 -1.44
N SER A 44 7.82 2.00 -1.18
CA SER A 44 9.28 1.99 -1.07
C SER A 44 9.92 2.40 -2.39
N ARG A 45 9.39 1.90 -3.50
CA ARG A 45 9.90 2.24 -4.82
C ARG A 45 9.78 3.73 -5.09
N VAL A 46 8.63 4.30 -4.76
CA VAL A 46 8.41 5.73 -4.97
C VAL A 46 9.30 6.56 -4.07
N LYS A 47 9.48 6.14 -2.84
CA LYS A 47 10.38 6.84 -1.92
C LYS A 47 11.81 6.82 -2.42
N GLU A 48 12.23 5.70 -3.00
CA GLU A 48 13.56 5.57 -3.55
C GLU A 48 13.77 6.57 -4.69
N ILE A 49 12.78 6.69 -5.55
CA ILE A 49 12.84 7.63 -6.66
C ILE A 49 12.93 9.05 -6.14
N LYS A 50 12.09 9.38 -5.16
CA LYS A 50 12.09 10.72 -4.61
C LYS A 50 13.35 11.05 -3.87
N ARG A 51 14.00 10.06 -3.29
CA ARG A 51 15.25 10.29 -2.56
C ARG A 51 16.33 10.74 -3.50
N ASN A 52 16.28 10.34 -4.76
CA ASN A 52 17.28 10.71 -5.74
C ASN A 52 17.02 12.06 -6.36
N GLU A 53 15.97 12.73 -5.99
CA GLU A 53 15.65 14.06 -6.50
C GLU A 53 15.83 15.10 -5.43
N PRO A 54 16.21 16.33 -5.82
CA PRO A 54 16.24 17.42 -4.85
C PRO A 54 14.83 17.62 -4.34
N SER A 55 14.64 17.40 -3.08
CA SER A 55 13.31 17.43 -2.55
C SER A 55 13.00 18.75 -1.88
N LEU A 56 11.86 19.30 -2.21
CA LEU A 56 11.41 20.50 -1.57
C LEU A 56 10.69 20.20 -0.27
N PHE A 57 10.43 18.93 -0.03
CA PHE A 57 9.66 18.56 1.14
C PHE A 57 10.45 17.81 2.16
N LYS A 58 11.74 17.78 2.02
CA LYS A 58 12.50 16.91 2.87
C LYS A 58 12.36 17.29 4.33
N ASP A 59 12.09 18.53 4.57
CA ASP A 59 12.05 18.94 5.92
C ASP A 59 10.69 18.86 6.47
N SER A 60 9.75 18.65 5.70
CA SER A 60 8.48 18.61 6.21
C SER A 60 8.31 17.51 7.16
N GLY A 61 9.23 16.77 7.22
CA GLY A 61 9.10 15.80 8.11
C GLY A 61 8.35 16.15 9.14
N LEU A 62 8.11 16.87 8.95
CA LEU A 62 7.35 16.93 9.81
C LEU A 62 7.11 16.02 10.50
#